data_0246da8cf0f1bc5e271e9262aa1d28ee
#
_entry.id   0246da8cf0f1bc5e271e9262aa1d28ee
#
_cell.length_a   1.000
_cell.length_b   1.000
_cell.length_c   1.000
_cell.angle_alpha   90.00
_cell.angle_beta   90.00
_cell.angle_gamma   90.00
#
_symmetry.space_group_name_H-M   'P 1'
#
loop_
_entity.id
_entity.type
_entity.pdbx_description
1 polymer ?
#
loop_
_entity_poly.entity_id
_entity_poly.type
_entity_poly.pdbx_seq_one_letter_code
_entity_poly.pdbx_strand_id
1 'polypeptide(L)'
;DKAEQTVRKRLEKYNAVKRINPKMKVGVLGCMAERLKDKFLDEETIVDMVVGPDAYKDIPNLLNEVEDCRDAVNVLLSKDETYGDVSPVRLNTNGINALVSITRGCDNMCTFCVVPFTRGRERSRDPKSILEEVHDLASKGYKEITLLGQNVDSYLWYGGGLKKEFKNASEMEKATATSFSNLLAMVAEAQPKPRRPSTSERRPRRSSPRISGCVAR
;
A
#
# COMPACT_ATOMS: atom_id res chain seq x y z
N ASP A 1 -12.57 12.26 15.67
CA ASP A 1 -12.55 10.86 15.19
C ASP A 1 -11.82 9.98 16.21
N LYS A 2 -12.37 8.75 16.46
CA LYS A 2 -11.84 7.82 17.48
C LYS A 2 -10.39 7.39 17.17
N ALA A 3 -10.08 7.16 15.89
CA ALA A 3 -8.72 6.79 15.47
C ALA A 3 -7.72 7.91 15.74
N GLU A 4 -8.09 9.14 15.44
CA GLU A 4 -7.29 10.33 15.70
C GLU A 4 -7.00 10.52 17.20
N GLN A 5 -8.04 10.41 18.04
CA GLN A 5 -7.88 10.46 19.49
C GLN A 5 -6.93 9.38 20.02
N THR A 6 -6.97 8.17 19.41
CA THR A 6 -6.07 7.08 19.79
C THR A 6 -4.61 7.40 19.45
N VAL A 7 -4.36 8.03 18.29
CA VAL A 7 -3.01 8.47 17.90
C VAL A 7 -2.52 9.56 18.87
N ARG A 8 -3.33 10.58 19.15
CA ARG A 8 -2.99 11.67 20.08
C ARG A 8 -2.63 11.13 21.47
N LYS A 9 -3.41 10.20 22.02
CA LYS A 9 -3.09 9.53 23.29
C LYS A 9 -1.78 8.74 23.25
N ARG A 10 -1.38 8.21 22.10
CA ARG A 10 -0.07 7.57 21.94
C ARG A 10 1.06 8.59 21.92
N LEU A 11 0.85 9.73 21.27
CA LEU A 11 1.83 10.82 21.26
C LEU A 11 2.12 11.35 22.65
N GLU A 12 1.12 11.46 23.52
CA GLU A 12 1.31 11.82 24.94
C GLU A 12 2.30 10.86 25.65
N LYS A 13 2.20 9.54 25.38
CA LYS A 13 3.13 8.56 25.94
C LYS A 13 4.55 8.73 25.38
N TYR A 14 4.68 9.00 24.09
CA TYR A 14 6.00 9.25 23.47
C TYR A 14 6.63 10.55 23.98
N ASN A 15 5.84 11.54 24.38
CA ASN A 15 6.32 12.77 24.99
C ASN A 15 7.14 12.50 26.26
N ALA A 16 6.68 11.56 27.11
CA ALA A 16 7.43 11.14 28.28
C ALA A 16 8.80 10.52 27.91
N VAL A 17 8.84 9.73 26.85
CA VAL A 17 10.10 9.12 26.37
C VAL A 17 11.02 10.17 25.74
N LYS A 18 10.47 11.09 24.93
CA LYS A 18 11.25 12.17 24.30
C LYS A 18 11.89 13.11 25.31
N ARG A 19 11.25 13.35 26.47
CA ARG A 19 11.85 14.11 27.57
C ARG A 19 13.09 13.45 28.16
N ILE A 20 13.15 12.10 28.18
CA ILE A 20 14.31 11.34 28.63
C ILE A 20 15.37 11.27 27.53
N ASN A 21 14.95 11.16 26.27
CA ASN A 21 15.83 11.13 25.11
C ASN A 21 15.46 12.26 24.12
N PRO A 22 16.01 13.47 24.30
CA PRO A 22 15.71 14.63 23.45
C PRO A 22 16.11 14.45 21.97
N LYS A 23 17.01 13.50 21.67
CA LYS A 23 17.41 13.17 20.29
C LYS A 23 16.38 12.32 19.55
N MET A 24 15.36 11.81 20.23
CA MET A 24 14.29 11.01 19.62
C MET A 24 13.48 11.89 18.67
N LYS A 25 13.33 11.45 17.42
CA LYS A 25 12.46 12.07 16.42
C LYS A 25 11.15 11.31 16.36
N VAL A 26 10.05 12.04 16.20
CA VAL A 26 8.69 11.50 16.14
C VAL A 26 8.05 11.91 14.82
N GLY A 27 7.74 10.93 13.98
CA GLY A 27 7.05 11.13 12.71
C GLY A 27 5.63 10.55 12.72
N VAL A 28 4.68 11.26 12.12
CA VAL A 28 3.33 10.76 11.86
C VAL A 28 3.15 10.53 10.38
N LEU A 29 2.84 9.27 10.02
CA LEU A 29 2.75 8.84 8.63
C LEU A 29 1.35 8.34 8.27
N GLY A 30 0.94 8.54 7.03
CA GLY A 30 -0.25 7.94 6.45
C GLY A 30 -1.43 8.88 6.24
N CYS A 31 -2.63 8.31 6.08
CA CYS A 31 -3.83 9.06 5.70
C CYS A 31 -4.23 10.16 6.70
N MET A 32 -3.93 9.98 7.99
CA MET A 32 -4.19 11.00 9.01
C MET A 32 -3.22 12.18 8.85
N ALA A 33 -1.94 11.90 8.56
CA ALA A 33 -0.94 12.91 8.22
C ALA A 33 -1.38 13.74 7.01
N GLU A 34 -1.79 13.09 5.93
CA GLU A 34 -2.32 13.75 4.72
C GLU A 34 -3.54 14.64 5.01
N ARG A 35 -4.44 14.21 5.87
CA ARG A 35 -5.66 14.93 6.19
C ARG A 35 -5.43 16.17 7.07
N LEU A 36 -4.54 16.06 8.05
CA LEU A 36 -4.29 17.11 9.03
C LEU A 36 -3.17 18.06 8.60
N LYS A 37 -2.23 17.58 7.80
CA LYS A 37 -1.12 18.39 7.24
C LYS A 37 -0.37 19.18 8.31
N ASP A 38 -0.08 20.43 8.02
CA ASP A 38 0.68 21.34 8.90
C ASP A 38 0.02 21.53 10.27
N LYS A 39 -1.31 21.47 10.35
CA LYS A 39 -2.03 21.59 11.64
C LYS A 39 -1.57 20.57 12.68
N PHE A 40 -1.02 19.44 12.22
CA PHE A 40 -0.57 18.42 13.15
C PHE A 40 0.73 18.82 13.85
N LEU A 41 1.61 19.56 13.19
CA LEU A 41 2.81 20.13 13.81
C LEU A 41 2.45 21.27 14.77
N ASP A 42 1.50 22.14 14.38
CA ASP A 42 1.06 23.26 15.20
C ASP A 42 0.38 22.81 16.50
N GLU A 43 -0.43 21.73 16.42
CA GLU A 43 -1.19 21.21 17.56
C GLU A 43 -0.37 20.27 18.44
N GLU A 44 0.57 19.53 17.89
CA GLU A 44 1.32 18.46 18.57
C GLU A 44 2.83 18.73 18.54
N THR A 45 3.31 19.54 19.47
CA THR A 45 4.72 19.96 19.56
C THR A 45 5.75 18.82 19.69
N ILE A 46 5.29 17.59 19.95
CA ILE A 46 6.15 16.39 19.99
C ILE A 46 6.49 15.88 18.59
N VAL A 47 5.67 16.18 17.59
CA VAL A 47 5.82 15.67 16.22
C VAL A 47 6.86 16.52 15.50
N ASP A 48 7.88 15.85 14.94
CA ASP A 48 8.95 16.50 14.19
C ASP A 48 8.71 16.40 12.67
N MET A 49 7.88 15.43 12.23
CA MET A 49 7.69 15.16 10.79
C MET A 49 6.29 14.63 10.50
N VAL A 50 5.70 15.11 9.38
CA VAL A 50 4.39 14.67 8.90
C VAL A 50 4.49 14.21 7.45
N VAL A 51 4.12 12.95 7.18
CA VAL A 51 4.34 12.31 5.87
C VAL A 51 3.05 11.69 5.32
N GLY A 52 2.61 12.17 4.18
CA GLY A 52 1.49 11.60 3.45
C GLY A 52 1.77 10.20 2.88
N PRO A 53 0.73 9.45 2.49
CA PRO A 53 0.90 8.07 2.02
C PRO A 53 1.68 7.93 0.71
N ASP A 54 1.80 8.97 -0.09
CA ASP A 54 2.54 8.95 -1.36
C ASP A 54 3.97 9.52 -1.24
N ALA A 55 4.36 10.00 -0.05
CA ALA A 55 5.65 10.63 0.21
C ALA A 55 6.65 9.76 0.97
N TYR A 56 6.41 8.46 1.14
CA TYR A 56 7.29 7.59 1.95
C TYR A 56 8.72 7.45 1.40
N LYS A 57 8.91 7.61 0.09
CA LYS A 57 10.25 7.60 -0.53
C LYS A 57 11.10 8.80 -0.12
N ASP A 58 10.46 9.87 0.32
CA ASP A 58 11.10 11.12 0.73
C ASP A 58 11.49 11.15 2.22
N ILE A 59 11.12 10.13 2.99
CA ILE A 59 11.43 10.05 4.43
C ILE A 59 12.92 10.30 4.73
N PRO A 60 13.89 9.78 3.97
CA PRO A 60 15.30 10.07 4.25
C PRO A 60 15.66 11.57 4.18
N ASN A 61 15.11 12.30 3.20
CA ASN A 61 15.32 13.75 3.07
C ASN A 61 14.65 14.50 4.21
N LEU A 62 13.41 14.15 4.54
CA LEU A 62 12.65 14.75 5.65
C LEU A 62 13.36 14.53 7.00
N LEU A 63 14.01 13.39 7.21
CA LEU A 63 14.82 13.16 8.40
C LEU A 63 16.01 14.09 8.49
N ASN A 64 16.70 14.35 7.37
CA ASN A 64 17.80 15.33 7.33
C ASN A 64 17.29 16.74 7.66
N GLU A 65 16.12 17.14 7.14
CA GLU A 65 15.50 18.44 7.47
C GLU A 65 15.19 18.56 8.97
N VAL A 66 14.66 17.50 9.58
CA VAL A 66 14.40 17.46 11.02
C VAL A 66 15.70 17.53 11.85
N GLU A 67 16.80 16.93 11.36
CA GLU A 67 18.11 17.04 12.02
C GLU A 67 18.65 18.46 11.99
N ASP A 68 18.35 19.22 10.93
CA ASP A 68 18.67 20.65 10.78
C ASP A 68 17.72 21.57 11.57
N CYS A 69 16.87 21.02 12.45
CA CYS A 69 15.87 21.75 13.26
C CYS A 69 14.82 22.49 12.43
N ARG A 70 14.46 21.96 11.26
CA ARG A 70 13.37 22.47 10.42
C ARG A 70 12.15 21.57 10.52
N ASP A 71 10.96 22.14 10.38
CA ASP A 71 9.72 21.37 10.28
C ASP A 71 9.69 20.60 8.96
N ALA A 72 9.45 19.32 9.02
CA ALA A 72 9.47 18.46 7.85
C ALA A 72 8.05 17.95 7.52
N VAL A 73 7.48 18.46 6.43
CA VAL A 73 6.13 18.08 5.97
C VAL A 73 6.16 17.73 4.50
N ASN A 74 5.75 16.51 4.17
CA ASN A 74 5.48 16.13 2.78
C ASN A 74 4.15 15.37 2.70
N VAL A 75 3.12 16.04 2.19
CA VAL A 75 1.74 15.56 2.05
C VAL A 75 1.23 15.72 0.60
N LEU A 76 2.13 15.56 -0.36
CA LEU A 76 1.79 15.61 -1.78
C LEU A 76 1.15 14.30 -2.22
N LEU A 77 -0.03 14.39 -2.87
CA LEU A 77 -0.68 13.26 -3.53
C LEU A 77 -0.11 13.08 -4.94
N SER A 78 0.60 11.99 -5.16
CA SER A 78 1.13 11.62 -6.47
C SER A 78 0.02 11.15 -7.42
N LYS A 79 0.20 11.38 -8.73
CA LYS A 79 -0.66 10.81 -9.77
C LYS A 79 -0.20 9.43 -10.22
N ASP A 80 1.09 9.12 -10.04
CA ASP A 80 1.72 7.93 -10.62
C ASP A 80 2.24 6.95 -9.54
N GLU A 81 2.46 7.41 -8.29
CA GLU A 81 3.08 6.57 -7.26
C GLU A 81 2.21 5.38 -6.86
N THR A 82 2.70 4.20 -7.10
CA THR A 82 2.07 2.92 -6.72
C THR A 82 2.95 2.07 -5.81
N TYR A 83 4.22 2.52 -5.56
CA TYR A 83 5.27 1.73 -4.87
C TYR A 83 5.55 0.38 -5.54
N GLY A 84 5.28 0.27 -6.85
CA GLY A 84 5.52 -0.94 -7.61
C GLY A 84 6.99 -1.33 -7.72
N ASP A 85 7.89 -0.37 -7.58
CA ASP A 85 9.36 -0.50 -7.61
C ASP A 85 9.97 -0.81 -6.23
N VAL A 86 9.16 -0.79 -5.16
CA VAL A 86 9.63 -1.06 -3.79
C VAL A 86 9.26 -2.48 -3.38
N SER A 87 10.27 -3.33 -3.18
CA SER A 87 10.08 -4.66 -2.62
C SER A 87 9.75 -4.58 -1.13
N PRO A 88 8.54 -4.97 -0.69
CA PRO A 88 8.17 -4.83 0.72
C PRO A 88 8.95 -5.81 1.60
N VAL A 89 9.55 -5.29 2.68
CA VAL A 89 10.12 -6.11 3.74
C VAL A 89 9.02 -6.56 4.68
N ARG A 90 8.78 -7.87 4.74
CA ARG A 90 7.74 -8.47 5.56
C ARG A 90 8.30 -8.93 6.89
N LEU A 91 8.10 -8.11 7.92
CA LEU A 91 8.48 -8.44 9.30
C LEU A 91 7.35 -9.23 9.99
N ASN A 92 7.72 -10.19 10.84
CA ASN A 92 6.79 -10.96 11.69
C ASN A 92 5.65 -11.64 10.93
N THR A 93 5.96 -12.28 9.80
CA THR A 93 4.97 -13.03 9.04
C THR A 93 4.86 -14.48 9.53
N ASN A 94 3.67 -15.06 9.38
CA ASN A 94 3.46 -16.49 9.66
C ASN A 94 3.97 -17.41 8.53
N GLY A 95 4.53 -16.84 7.44
CA GLY A 95 4.97 -17.57 6.25
C GLY A 95 3.84 -18.23 5.45
N ILE A 96 2.57 -17.95 5.77
CA ILE A 96 1.39 -18.54 5.14
C ILE A 96 0.70 -17.52 4.25
N ASN A 97 0.37 -16.34 4.79
CA ASN A 97 -0.41 -15.32 4.13
C ASN A 97 0.46 -14.13 3.75
N ALA A 98 0.27 -13.60 2.55
CA ALA A 98 0.91 -12.37 2.10
C ALA A 98 -0.11 -11.40 1.51
N LEU A 99 0.13 -10.12 1.70
CA LEU A 99 -0.69 -9.03 1.18
C LEU A 99 0.06 -8.36 0.04
N VAL A 100 -0.58 -8.21 -1.12
CA VAL A 100 -0.02 -7.56 -2.32
C VAL A 100 -0.92 -6.41 -2.74
N SER A 101 -0.41 -5.19 -2.68
CA SER A 101 -1.16 -4.00 -3.12
C SER A 101 -1.18 -3.93 -4.64
N ILE A 102 -2.37 -3.82 -5.24
CA ILE A 102 -2.55 -3.74 -6.70
C ILE A 102 -3.13 -2.40 -7.17
N THR A 103 -3.86 -1.68 -6.31
CA THR A 103 -4.41 -0.35 -6.61
C THR A 103 -4.20 0.60 -5.45
N ARG A 104 -4.15 1.90 -5.76
CA ARG A 104 -4.12 3.01 -4.79
C ARG A 104 -5.11 4.08 -5.18
N GLY A 105 -5.68 4.75 -4.16
CA GLY A 105 -6.71 5.74 -4.36
C GLY A 105 -8.06 5.12 -4.76
N CYS A 106 -9.07 5.96 -4.95
CA CYS A 106 -10.40 5.53 -5.32
C CYS A 106 -11.17 6.66 -6.01
N ASP A 107 -11.88 6.33 -7.08
CA ASP A 107 -12.67 7.27 -7.86
C ASP A 107 -14.17 7.25 -7.54
N ASN A 108 -14.62 6.40 -6.60
CA ASN A 108 -16.06 6.25 -6.29
C ASN A 108 -16.68 7.47 -5.60
N MET A 109 -15.87 8.35 -4.98
CA MET A 109 -16.34 9.60 -4.36
C MET A 109 -17.56 9.44 -3.44
N CYS A 110 -17.64 8.33 -2.67
CA CYS A 110 -18.72 8.09 -1.72
C CYS A 110 -18.81 9.22 -0.69
N THR A 111 -20.04 9.64 -0.34
CA THR A 111 -20.34 10.85 0.48
C THR A 111 -19.58 10.88 1.81
N PHE A 112 -19.37 9.74 2.46
CA PHE A 112 -18.72 9.65 3.78
C PHE A 112 -17.22 9.25 3.69
N CYS A 113 -16.69 9.07 2.48
CA CYS A 113 -15.36 8.47 2.30
C CYS A 113 -14.26 9.53 2.13
N VAL A 114 -13.23 9.44 2.96
CA VAL A 114 -12.07 10.34 2.92
C VAL A 114 -10.97 9.86 1.95
N VAL A 115 -11.05 8.64 1.44
CA VAL A 115 -9.98 8.02 0.63
C VAL A 115 -9.56 8.86 -0.58
N PRO A 116 -10.45 9.43 -1.41
CA PRO A 116 -10.06 10.27 -2.54
C PRO A 116 -9.21 11.48 -2.14
N PHE A 117 -9.37 11.96 -0.92
CA PHE A 117 -8.68 13.14 -0.38
C PHE A 117 -7.36 12.79 0.33
N THR A 118 -7.21 11.57 0.80
CA THR A 118 -6.02 11.13 1.57
C THR A 118 -5.12 10.16 0.81
N ARG A 119 -5.63 9.51 -0.23
CA ARG A 119 -4.87 8.59 -1.09
C ARG A 119 -4.96 8.94 -2.57
N GLY A 120 -5.66 10.03 -2.89
CA GLY A 120 -5.83 10.53 -4.25
C GLY A 120 -6.76 9.69 -5.12
N ARG A 121 -6.67 9.96 -6.41
CA ARG A 121 -7.46 9.30 -7.46
C ARG A 121 -6.95 7.88 -7.69
N GLU A 122 -7.82 7.05 -8.28
CA GLU A 122 -7.52 5.65 -8.55
C GLU A 122 -6.42 5.47 -9.60
N ARG A 123 -5.42 4.68 -9.25
CA ARG A 123 -4.33 4.25 -10.12
C ARG A 123 -3.95 2.79 -9.83
N SER A 124 -3.66 2.05 -10.87
CA SER A 124 -3.31 0.63 -10.80
C SER A 124 -1.80 0.45 -10.87
N ARG A 125 -1.29 -0.54 -10.16
CA ARG A 125 0.10 -0.95 -10.20
C ARG A 125 0.36 -1.81 -11.45
N ASP A 126 1.55 -1.73 -12.02
CA ASP A 126 1.99 -2.55 -13.17
C ASP A 126 1.79 -4.05 -12.89
N PRO A 127 1.08 -4.80 -13.76
CA PRO A 127 0.90 -6.23 -13.61
C PRO A 127 2.22 -7.01 -13.56
N LYS A 128 3.27 -6.58 -14.26
CA LYS A 128 4.59 -7.22 -14.21
C LYS A 128 5.17 -7.17 -12.80
N SER A 129 5.17 -5.99 -12.19
CA SER A 129 5.64 -5.79 -10.81
C SER A 129 4.83 -6.61 -9.79
N ILE A 130 3.52 -6.76 -10.00
CA ILE A 130 2.66 -7.60 -9.16
C ILE A 130 3.06 -9.08 -9.31
N LEU A 131 3.28 -9.55 -10.53
CA LEU A 131 3.65 -10.93 -10.80
C LEU A 131 5.04 -11.28 -10.24
N GLU A 132 6.01 -10.38 -10.35
CA GLU A 132 7.34 -10.54 -9.74
C GLU A 132 7.23 -10.73 -8.23
N GLU A 133 6.42 -9.90 -7.56
CA GLU A 133 6.17 -10.04 -6.12
C GLU A 133 5.45 -11.33 -5.78
N VAL A 134 4.47 -11.77 -6.59
CA VAL A 134 3.77 -13.04 -6.43
C VAL A 134 4.73 -14.23 -6.60
N HIS A 135 5.60 -14.20 -7.59
CA HIS A 135 6.62 -15.24 -7.80
C HIS A 135 7.60 -15.31 -6.63
N ASP A 136 8.09 -14.19 -6.14
CA ASP A 136 8.97 -14.12 -4.96
C ASP A 136 8.29 -14.74 -3.73
N LEU A 137 7.02 -14.38 -3.48
CA LEU A 137 6.24 -14.95 -2.39
C LEU A 137 6.03 -16.46 -2.54
N ALA A 138 5.69 -16.92 -3.73
CA ALA A 138 5.51 -18.34 -4.01
C ALA A 138 6.83 -19.11 -3.79
N SER A 139 7.98 -18.55 -4.20
CA SER A 139 9.30 -19.13 -3.99
C SER A 139 9.67 -19.24 -2.51
N LYS A 140 9.25 -18.27 -1.69
CA LYS A 140 9.42 -18.24 -0.23
C LYS A 140 8.43 -19.15 0.52
N GLY A 141 7.54 -19.84 -0.19
CA GLY A 141 6.64 -20.84 0.37
C GLY A 141 5.32 -20.28 0.94
N TYR A 142 4.96 -19.03 0.64
CA TYR A 142 3.65 -18.50 1.00
C TYR A 142 2.53 -19.28 0.31
N LYS A 143 1.42 -19.50 1.01
CA LYS A 143 0.31 -20.37 0.56
C LYS A 143 -0.94 -19.59 0.20
N GLU A 144 -1.04 -18.38 0.66
CA GLU A 144 -2.18 -17.50 0.43
C GLU A 144 -1.68 -16.09 0.09
N ILE A 145 -2.22 -15.52 -0.98
CA ILE A 145 -1.95 -14.15 -1.41
C ILE A 145 -3.29 -13.41 -1.45
N THR A 146 -3.37 -12.31 -0.72
CA THR A 146 -4.51 -11.41 -0.74
C THR A 146 -4.16 -10.16 -1.55
N LEU A 147 -4.89 -9.91 -2.62
CA LEU A 147 -4.75 -8.69 -3.42
C LEU A 147 -5.48 -7.54 -2.72
N LEU A 148 -4.79 -6.43 -2.50
CA LEU A 148 -5.28 -5.27 -1.76
C LEU A 148 -5.43 -4.03 -2.62
N GLY A 149 -6.47 -3.25 -2.31
CA GLY A 149 -6.72 -1.92 -2.87
C GLY A 149 -7.91 -1.26 -2.18
N GLN A 150 -8.15 0.00 -2.48
CA GLN A 150 -9.33 0.71 -1.99
C GLN A 150 -10.60 0.33 -2.77
N ASN A 151 -10.43 -0.12 -4.01
CA ASN A 151 -11.46 -0.66 -4.89
C ASN A 151 -10.79 -1.69 -5.82
N VAL A 152 -10.70 -2.94 -5.37
CA VAL A 152 -9.84 -3.98 -6.00
C VAL A 152 -10.37 -4.43 -7.35
N ASP A 153 -11.68 -4.60 -7.48
CA ASP A 153 -12.36 -5.05 -8.70
C ASP A 153 -12.30 -4.04 -9.84
N SER A 154 -11.98 -2.80 -9.52
CA SER A 154 -11.84 -1.73 -10.52
C SER A 154 -10.46 -1.65 -11.15
N TYR A 155 -9.51 -2.54 -10.78
CA TYR A 155 -8.17 -2.56 -11.33
C TYR A 155 -8.18 -2.50 -12.87
N LEU A 156 -7.41 -1.54 -13.39
CA LEU A 156 -7.22 -1.34 -14.83
C LEU A 156 -5.84 -0.74 -15.09
N TRP A 157 -4.96 -1.51 -15.70
CA TRP A 157 -3.63 -1.06 -16.11
C TRP A 157 -3.58 -0.87 -17.63
N TYR A 158 -3.07 0.27 -18.09
CA TYR A 158 -2.94 0.60 -19.52
C TYR A 158 -1.64 1.37 -19.83
N GLY A 159 -0.59 1.15 -19.02
CA GLY A 159 0.72 1.80 -19.16
C GLY A 159 1.04 2.76 -18.02
N GLY A 160 0.12 3.02 -17.09
CA GLY A 160 0.28 3.90 -15.94
C GLY A 160 -0.73 5.04 -15.89
N GLY A 161 -0.58 5.93 -14.89
CA GLY A 161 -1.43 7.10 -14.73
C GLY A 161 -2.78 6.83 -14.04
N LEU A 162 -3.66 7.81 -14.11
CA LEU A 162 -4.95 7.79 -13.44
C LEU A 162 -6.00 7.02 -14.24
N LYS A 163 -6.73 6.12 -13.61
CA LYS A 163 -7.77 5.32 -14.26
C LYS A 163 -8.78 6.15 -15.05
N LYS A 164 -9.17 7.33 -14.55
CA LYS A 164 -10.11 8.23 -15.23
C LYS A 164 -9.63 8.69 -16.62
N GLU A 165 -8.30 8.70 -16.83
CA GLU A 165 -7.67 9.15 -18.08
C GLU A 165 -7.71 8.07 -19.18
N PHE A 166 -8.03 6.82 -18.81
CA PHE A 166 -8.17 5.71 -19.78
C PHE A 166 -9.13 6.01 -20.93
N LYS A 167 -10.12 6.85 -20.73
CA LYS A 167 -11.05 7.27 -21.80
C LYS A 167 -10.32 7.96 -22.95
N ASN A 168 -9.23 8.67 -22.64
CA ASN A 168 -8.40 9.42 -23.58
C ASN A 168 -7.19 8.63 -24.07
N ALA A 169 -7.02 7.38 -23.58
CA ALA A 169 -5.91 6.52 -23.98
C ALA A 169 -5.97 6.17 -25.46
N SER A 170 -4.82 5.94 -26.08
CA SER A 170 -4.70 5.51 -27.47
C SER A 170 -5.34 4.14 -27.69
N GLU A 171 -5.70 3.81 -28.92
CA GLU A 171 -6.27 2.49 -29.24
C GLU A 171 -5.28 1.34 -28.92
N MET A 172 -3.99 1.59 -29.03
CA MET A 172 -2.96 0.61 -28.64
C MET A 172 -2.96 0.36 -27.12
N GLU A 173 -3.02 1.41 -26.30
CA GLU A 173 -3.10 1.30 -24.83
C GLU A 173 -4.40 0.60 -24.40
N LYS A 174 -5.52 0.90 -25.06
CA LYS A 174 -6.80 0.22 -24.81
C LYS A 174 -6.74 -1.26 -25.15
N ALA A 175 -6.09 -1.62 -26.25
CA ALA A 175 -5.95 -3.01 -26.68
C ALA A 175 -5.04 -3.82 -25.78
N THR A 176 -4.04 -3.19 -25.15
CA THR A 176 -3.08 -3.85 -24.23
C THR A 176 -3.46 -3.74 -22.77
N ALA A 177 -4.59 -3.10 -22.47
CA ALA A 177 -5.02 -2.88 -21.09
C ALA A 177 -5.31 -4.19 -20.34
N THR A 178 -4.81 -4.26 -19.12
CA THR A 178 -5.03 -5.40 -18.22
C THR A 178 -6.12 -5.09 -17.22
N SER A 179 -7.24 -5.80 -17.30
CA SER A 179 -8.35 -5.71 -16.35
C SER A 179 -8.09 -6.54 -15.09
N PHE A 180 -8.93 -6.37 -14.07
CA PHE A 180 -8.87 -7.19 -12.85
C PHE A 180 -9.00 -8.70 -13.12
N SER A 181 -9.91 -9.09 -14.01
CA SER A 181 -10.08 -10.49 -14.40
C SER A 181 -8.84 -11.06 -15.08
N ASN A 182 -8.21 -10.29 -15.97
CA ASN A 182 -6.98 -10.70 -16.63
C ASN A 182 -5.82 -10.82 -15.62
N LEU A 183 -5.70 -9.85 -14.70
CA LEU A 183 -4.71 -9.92 -13.64
C LEU A 183 -4.90 -11.16 -12.76
N LEU A 184 -6.12 -11.51 -12.38
CA LEU A 184 -6.40 -12.71 -11.59
C LEU A 184 -5.97 -13.99 -12.32
N ALA A 185 -6.24 -14.08 -13.63
CA ALA A 185 -5.78 -15.21 -14.44
C ALA A 185 -4.25 -15.31 -14.44
N MET A 186 -3.55 -14.20 -14.69
CA MET A 186 -2.08 -14.14 -14.66
C MET A 186 -1.50 -14.54 -13.30
N VAL A 187 -2.07 -14.04 -12.21
CA VAL A 187 -1.65 -14.39 -10.84
C VAL A 187 -1.91 -15.86 -10.53
N ALA A 188 -3.02 -16.43 -11.01
CA ALA A 188 -3.34 -17.85 -10.84
C ALA A 188 -2.36 -18.75 -11.59
N GLU A 189 -1.90 -18.33 -12.77
CA GLU A 189 -0.91 -19.06 -13.56
C GLU A 189 0.51 -18.95 -12.99
N ALA A 190 0.83 -17.83 -12.36
CA ALA A 190 2.13 -17.57 -11.75
C ALA A 190 2.42 -18.44 -10.52
N GLN A 191 1.42 -19.16 -9.98
CA GLN A 191 1.60 -20.06 -8.86
C GLN A 191 2.27 -21.37 -9.32
N PRO A 192 3.20 -21.92 -8.51
CA PRO A 192 3.74 -23.25 -8.81
C PRO A 192 2.61 -24.27 -8.82
N LYS A 193 2.44 -24.96 -9.94
CA LYS A 193 1.43 -26.04 -10.05
C LYS A 193 1.60 -26.98 -8.85
N PRO A 194 0.50 -27.31 -8.12
CA PRO A 194 0.59 -28.24 -7.01
C PRO A 194 1.24 -29.53 -7.54
N ARG A 195 2.35 -29.96 -6.92
CA ARG A 195 2.94 -31.27 -7.22
C ARG A 195 1.85 -32.30 -7.01
N ARG A 196 1.43 -32.98 -8.08
CA ARG A 196 0.58 -34.16 -7.94
C ARG A 196 1.36 -35.13 -7.04
N PRO A 197 0.79 -35.55 -5.87
CA PRO A 197 1.42 -36.59 -5.09
C PRO A 197 1.62 -37.79 -6.01
N SER A 198 2.81 -38.33 -6.03
CA SER A 198 3.01 -39.67 -6.62
C SER A 198 2.05 -40.62 -5.92
N THR A 199 1.45 -41.55 -6.66
CA THR A 199 0.39 -42.47 -6.19
C THR A 199 0.78 -43.33 -4.98
N SER A 200 2.00 -43.22 -4.46
CA SER A 200 2.51 -43.91 -3.28
C SER A 200 2.42 -43.17 -1.96
N GLU A 201 2.08 -41.86 -1.94
CA GLU A 201 1.96 -41.06 -0.71
C GLU A 201 0.53 -40.55 -0.54
N ARG A 202 -0.33 -41.35 0.06
CA ARG A 202 -1.62 -40.85 0.58
C ARG A 202 -1.37 -40.02 1.83
N ARG A 203 -0.97 -38.74 1.66
CA ARG A 203 -1.07 -37.73 2.70
C ARG A 203 -2.31 -36.87 2.50
N PRO A 204 -2.94 -36.36 3.58
CA PRO A 204 -4.17 -35.58 3.47
C PRO A 204 -3.96 -34.35 2.58
N ARG A 205 -4.99 -34.00 1.81
CA ARG A 205 -5.01 -32.87 0.85
C ARG A 205 -4.46 -31.61 1.49
N ARG A 206 -3.27 -31.17 1.07
CA ARG A 206 -2.81 -29.81 1.34
C ARG A 206 -3.57 -28.87 0.40
N SER A 207 -4.24 -27.87 0.98
CA SER A 207 -4.96 -26.85 0.26
C SER A 207 -4.01 -26.10 -0.69
N SER A 208 -4.43 -25.94 -1.95
CA SER A 208 -3.80 -24.99 -2.89
C SER A 208 -3.85 -23.56 -2.31
N PRO A 209 -2.89 -22.71 -2.65
CA PRO A 209 -2.94 -21.30 -2.24
C PRO A 209 -4.27 -20.67 -2.64
N ARG A 210 -4.89 -19.95 -1.72
CA ARG A 210 -6.13 -19.21 -2.00
C ARG A 210 -5.77 -17.79 -2.45
N ILE A 211 -6.41 -17.34 -3.51
CA ILE A 211 -6.40 -15.94 -3.92
C ILE A 211 -7.71 -15.35 -3.42
N SER A 212 -7.63 -14.39 -2.52
CA SER A 212 -8.79 -13.65 -2.05
C SER A 212 -8.60 -12.16 -2.38
N GLY A 213 -9.64 -11.56 -2.94
CA GLY A 213 -9.72 -10.10 -3.08
C GLY A 213 -10.44 -9.53 -1.86
N CYS A 214 -9.77 -8.69 -1.09
CA CYS A 214 -10.38 -7.99 0.03
C CYS A 214 -10.74 -6.57 -0.40
N VAL A 215 -12.04 -6.28 -0.42
CA VAL A 215 -12.55 -4.92 -0.56
C VAL A 215 -12.55 -4.31 0.83
N ALA A 216 -11.79 -3.24 1.03
CA ALA A 216 -11.90 -2.45 2.26
C ALA A 216 -13.30 -1.82 2.29
N ARG A 217 -14.12 -2.23 3.24
CA ARG A 217 -15.40 -1.59 3.55
C ARG A 217 -15.20 -0.35 4.38
#